data_6b48438eee336b02ab6a185ab34603cc
#
_entry.id   6b48438eee336b02ab6a185ab34603cc
#
_cell.length_a   1.000
_cell.length_b   1.000
_cell.length_c   1.000
_cell.angle_alpha   90.00
_cell.angle_beta   90.00
_cell.angle_gamma   90.00
#
_symmetry.space_group_name_H-M   'P 1'
#
loop_
_entity.id
_entity.type
_entity.pdbx_description
1 polymer ?
#
loop_
_entity_poly.entity_id
_entity_poly.type
_entity_poly.pdbx_seq_one_letter_code
_entity_poly.pdbx_strand_id
1 'polypeptide(L)' 'MTFALVLIALADVLVVALLTAVGAGMLARIDGATWPTALTRGGGAFAAVLALAAAVTAALSPFLT' A
#
# COMPACT_ATOMS: atom_id res chain seq x y z
N MET A 1 19.48 -0.39 -15.90
CA MET A 1 18.69 0.83 -15.56
C MET A 1 17.25 0.50 -15.23
N THR A 2 16.57 -0.30 -16.05
CA THR A 2 15.18 -0.68 -15.79
C THR A 2 15.01 -1.39 -14.45
N PHE A 3 15.94 -2.28 -14.10
CA PHE A 3 15.88 -3.00 -12.83
C PHE A 3 15.96 -2.06 -11.63
N ALA A 4 16.85 -1.08 -11.68
CA ALA A 4 16.98 -0.10 -10.61
C ALA A 4 15.71 0.75 -10.46
N LEU A 5 15.11 1.17 -11.59
CA LEU A 5 13.88 1.94 -11.57
C LEU A 5 12.73 1.13 -10.97
N VAL A 6 12.63 -0.15 -11.31
CA VAL A 6 11.61 -1.03 -10.75
C VAL A 6 11.79 -1.18 -9.24
N LEU A 7 13.02 -1.37 -8.77
CA LEU A 7 13.28 -1.49 -7.34
C LEU A 7 12.91 -0.23 -6.59
N ILE A 8 13.24 0.94 -7.13
CA ILE A 8 12.90 2.23 -6.51
C ILE A 8 11.38 2.39 -6.46
N ALA A 9 10.69 2.08 -7.54
CA ALA A 9 9.24 2.18 -7.58
C ALA A 9 8.56 1.26 -6.57
N LEU A 10 9.05 0.02 -6.46
CA LEU A 10 8.55 -0.93 -5.47
C LEU A 10 8.78 -0.43 -4.04
N ALA A 11 9.96 0.13 -3.78
CA ALA A 11 10.26 0.69 -2.47
C ALA A 11 9.31 1.83 -2.11
N ASP A 12 9.04 2.73 -3.04
CA ASP A 12 8.11 3.84 -2.84
C ASP A 12 6.71 3.34 -2.54
N VAL A 13 6.22 2.36 -3.30
CA VAL A 13 4.89 1.78 -3.10
C VAL A 13 4.80 1.14 -1.72
N LEU A 14 5.82 0.38 -1.32
CA LEU A 14 5.84 -0.28 -0.01
C LEU A 14 5.84 0.73 1.13
N VAL A 15 6.61 1.81 1.01
CA VAL A 15 6.64 2.87 2.03
C VAL A 15 5.27 3.52 2.17
N VAL A 16 4.64 3.88 1.05
CA VAL A 16 3.31 4.49 1.06
C VAL A 16 2.29 3.51 1.65
N ALA A 17 2.36 2.25 1.28
CA ALA A 17 1.46 1.22 1.79
C ALA A 17 1.61 1.05 3.30
N LEU A 18 2.84 1.05 3.81
CA LEU A 18 3.09 0.95 5.25
C LEU A 18 2.57 2.16 6.01
N LEU A 19 2.79 3.37 5.48
CA LEU A 19 2.29 4.59 6.10
C LEU A 19 0.76 4.58 6.14
N THR A 20 0.11 4.16 5.07
CA THR A 20 -1.34 4.04 5.00
C THR A 20 -1.85 3.00 6.00
N ALA A 21 -1.18 1.87 6.09
CA ALA A 21 -1.54 0.80 7.02
C ALA A 21 -1.44 1.28 8.48
N VAL A 22 -0.35 1.94 8.82
CA VAL A 22 -0.15 2.48 10.17
C VAL A 22 -1.22 3.53 10.48
N GLY A 23 -1.48 4.44 9.54
CA GLY A 23 -2.51 5.45 9.71
C GLY A 23 -3.90 4.86 9.94
N ALA A 24 -4.28 3.86 9.13
CA ALA A 24 -5.56 3.18 9.28
C ALA A 24 -5.65 2.44 10.62
N GLY A 25 -4.56 1.76 11.01
CA GLY A 25 -4.51 1.06 12.29
C GLY A 25 -4.63 2.01 13.48
N MET A 26 -3.94 3.15 13.43
CA MET A 26 -4.00 4.15 14.49
C MET A 26 -5.39 4.76 14.59
N LEU A 27 -6.03 5.08 13.46
CA LEU A 27 -7.40 5.61 13.47
C LEU A 27 -8.37 4.58 14.07
N ALA A 28 -8.20 3.30 13.75
CA ALA A 28 -9.02 2.25 14.32
C ALA A 28 -8.85 2.18 15.84
N ARG A 29 -7.62 2.34 16.33
CA ARG A 29 -7.34 2.36 17.77
C ARG A 29 -7.99 3.55 18.46
N ILE A 30 -7.94 4.72 17.85
CA ILE A 30 -8.57 5.93 18.38
C ILE A 30 -10.08 5.73 18.49
N ASP A 31 -10.68 5.03 17.54
CA ASP A 31 -12.12 4.71 17.56
C ASP A 31 -12.47 3.61 18.58
N GLY A 32 -11.50 3.12 19.33
CA GLY A 32 -11.73 2.10 20.35
C GLY A 32 -11.65 0.68 19.85
N ALA A 33 -11.15 0.46 18.63
CA ALA A 33 -10.99 -0.89 18.10
C ALA A 33 -9.93 -1.66 18.88
N THR A 34 -10.11 -2.98 18.98
CA THR A 34 -9.12 -3.86 19.58
C THR A 34 -7.89 -4.00 18.68
N TRP A 35 -6.78 -4.48 19.22
CA TRP A 35 -5.58 -4.70 18.42
C TRP A 35 -5.82 -5.61 17.20
N PRO A 36 -6.54 -6.75 17.32
CA PRO A 36 -6.83 -7.57 16.14
C PRO A 36 -7.60 -6.82 15.07
N THR A 37 -8.58 -6.01 15.46
CA THR A 37 -9.37 -5.20 14.52
C THR A 37 -8.50 -4.11 13.88
N ALA A 38 -7.65 -3.45 14.66
CA ALA A 38 -6.75 -2.42 14.15
C ALA A 38 -5.77 -3.01 13.13
N LEU A 39 -5.23 -4.19 13.41
CA LEU A 39 -4.33 -4.88 12.48
C LEU A 39 -5.06 -5.29 11.21
N THR A 40 -6.30 -5.75 11.31
CA THR A 40 -7.11 -6.10 10.15
C THR A 40 -7.36 -4.88 9.26
N ARG A 41 -7.70 -3.74 9.85
CA ARG A 41 -7.91 -2.50 9.10
C ARG A 41 -6.62 -2.00 8.45
N GLY A 42 -5.50 -2.05 9.19
CA GLY A 42 -4.21 -1.69 8.65
C GLY A 42 -3.79 -2.61 7.50
N GLY A 43 -3.99 -3.91 7.66
CA GLY A 43 -3.72 -4.89 6.61
C GLY A 43 -4.59 -4.68 5.39
N GLY A 44 -5.88 -4.34 5.59
CA GLY A 44 -6.79 -4.02 4.50
C GLY A 44 -6.35 -2.78 3.72
N ALA A 45 -5.91 -1.72 4.43
CA ALA A 45 -5.40 -0.51 3.80
C ALA A 45 -4.11 -0.80 3.01
N PHE A 46 -3.21 -1.60 3.57
CA PHE A 46 -1.99 -2.02 2.90
C PHE A 46 -2.32 -2.76 1.60
N ALA A 47 -3.22 -3.74 1.67
CA ALA A 47 -3.64 -4.52 0.50
C ALA A 47 -4.31 -3.63 -0.55
N ALA A 48 -5.13 -2.66 -0.14
CA ALA A 48 -5.80 -1.72 -1.05
C ALA A 48 -4.78 -0.87 -1.81
N VAL A 49 -3.75 -0.37 -1.14
CA VAL A 49 -2.69 0.42 -1.79
C VAL A 49 -1.93 -0.45 -2.80
N LEU A 50 -1.59 -1.68 -2.43
CA LEU A 50 -0.91 -2.60 -3.34
C LEU A 50 -1.78 -2.93 -4.56
N ALA A 51 -3.08 -3.18 -4.34
CA ALA A 51 -4.00 -3.46 -5.43
C ALA A 51 -4.14 -2.27 -6.38
N LEU A 52 -4.22 -1.06 -5.83
CA LEU A 52 -4.28 0.17 -6.62
C LEU A 52 -3.02 0.37 -7.44
N ALA A 53 -1.85 0.17 -6.82
CA ALA A 53 -0.57 0.27 -7.51
C ALA A 53 -0.47 -0.74 -8.64
N ALA A 54 -0.91 -1.98 -8.42
CA ALA A 54 -0.92 -3.00 -9.45
C ALA A 54 -1.85 -2.63 -10.60
N ALA A 55 -3.03 -2.10 -10.29
CA ALA A 55 -3.99 -1.68 -11.30
C ALA A 55 -3.46 -0.52 -12.16
N VAL A 56 -2.84 0.46 -11.53
CA VAL A 56 -2.22 1.60 -12.24
C VAL A 56 -1.10 1.11 -13.15
N THR A 57 -0.26 0.22 -12.64
CA THR A 57 0.85 -0.36 -13.41
C THR A 57 0.32 -1.12 -14.63
N ALA A 58 -0.73 -1.93 -14.45
CA ALA A 58 -1.33 -2.67 -15.54
C ALA A 58 -1.93 -1.74 -16.59
N ALA A 59 -2.58 -0.66 -16.16
CA ALA A 59 -3.19 0.32 -17.07
C ALA A 59 -2.14 1.08 -17.87
N LEU A 60 -0.98 1.34 -17.29
CA LEU A 60 0.10 2.08 -17.96
C LEU A 60 1.02 1.19 -18.79
N SER A 61 0.97 -0.11 -18.59
CA SER A 61 1.88 -1.06 -19.25
C SER A 61 1.87 -0.93 -20.78
N PRO A 62 0.73 -0.81 -21.47
CA PRO A 62 0.73 -0.63 -22.92
C PRO A 62 1.42 0.63 -23.41
N PHE A 63 1.49 1.66 -22.57
CA PHE A 63 2.12 2.93 -22.92
C PHE A 63 3.62 2.91 -22.65
N LEU A 64 4.11 1.97 -21.83
CA LEU A 64 5.51 1.87 -21.47
C LEU A 64 6.28 0.89 -22.34
N THR A 65 5.59 0.03 -23.05
CA THR A 65 6.18 -0.93 -23.99
C THR A 65 5.69 -0.67 -25.42
#